data_5ec379cc4bca1a67288e37ff520db684
#
_entry.id   5ec379cc4bca1a67288e37ff520db684
#
_cell.length_a   1.000
_cell.length_b   1.000
_cell.length_c   1.000
_cell.angle_alpha   90.00
_cell.angle_beta   90.00
_cell.angle_gamma   90.00
#
_symmetry.space_group_name_H-M   'P 1'
#
loop_
_entity.id
_entity.type
_entity.pdbx_description
1 polymer ?
#
loop_
_entity_poly.entity_id
_entity_poly.type
_entity_poly.pdbx_seq_one_letter_code
_entity_poly.pdbx_strand_id
1 'polypeptide(L)'
;MKKVIWTGGLCLAALTLQPAYALNGPDAIEIDAGPLGSANISGGTDGFGYYLTGTGDETACNFNIYCQVGDKPVGADDLNYLFSVTKTLGTVQYTVEVGATSSLTLGTIPIQATSGYLSPLYEGFISYVPNANLTVSVGQIPSQEGYESLPDWSNANMLASLLYYTQNTVSRGVLATYNNSAGTINATLEFGDGYRTGVFNYLQFLAGYNFANSSYVDVYGGVALGRSGLNTIGAYGPETGGYAAEYNSDMIGAYYGGYSYKNLSIVPEVQFQYSKPDAIIGVPKETDNYGALLILDYSFGQTPYSLGGFVEYAGSHGSDNTWFIGPEAAAVGISIAPTWQRRNLFARLNAGYLYLTNNKSDGVSYGYGSNNEGKGMFTGIMEAGVLF
;
A
#
# COMPACT_ATOMS: atom_id res chain seq x y z
N MET A 1 -0.39 29.28 16.18
CA MET A 1 0.08 27.92 15.93
C MET A 1 -0.50 27.05 17.05
N LYS A 2 -1.66 26.45 16.84
CA LYS A 2 -2.21 25.45 17.74
C LYS A 2 -1.72 24.10 17.22
N LYS A 3 -0.83 23.45 17.98
CA LYS A 3 -0.52 22.03 17.77
C LYS A 3 -1.83 21.26 17.99
N VAL A 4 -2.42 20.74 16.95
CA VAL A 4 -3.44 19.70 17.08
C VAL A 4 -2.72 18.45 17.52
N ILE A 5 -2.71 18.22 18.83
CA ILE A 5 -2.25 16.95 19.40
C ILE A 5 -3.43 16.03 19.19
N TRP A 6 -3.31 15.13 18.22
CA TRP A 6 -4.17 13.97 18.12
C TRP A 6 -3.93 13.10 19.36
N THR A 7 -4.77 13.27 20.39
CA THR A 7 -4.86 12.36 21.50
C THR A 7 -5.79 11.19 21.18
N GLY A 8 -5.67 10.66 19.97
CA GLY A 8 -6.25 9.37 19.60
C GLY A 8 -5.37 8.26 20.17
N GLY A 9 -5.98 7.27 20.79
CA GLY A 9 -5.33 6.27 21.60
C GLY A 9 -4.11 5.61 20.97
N LEU A 10 -3.11 5.40 21.78
CA LEU A 10 -1.77 4.87 21.50
C LEU A 10 -1.68 3.59 20.64
N CYS A 11 -2.79 2.96 20.31
CA CYS A 11 -2.80 1.74 19.49
C CYS A 11 -2.60 1.96 18.00
N LEU A 12 -2.99 3.12 17.50
CA LEU A 12 -2.77 3.52 16.11
C LEU A 12 -1.52 4.37 15.95
N ALA A 13 -0.88 4.79 17.03
CA ALA A 13 0.29 5.68 16.95
C ALA A 13 1.52 5.04 16.29
N ALA A 14 1.59 3.71 16.21
CA ALA A 14 2.57 3.03 15.37
C ALA A 14 2.14 2.94 13.89
N LEU A 15 0.83 3.02 13.63
CA LEU A 15 0.25 2.94 12.29
C LEU A 15 -0.05 4.30 11.67
N THR A 16 0.04 5.40 12.43
CA THR A 16 -0.35 6.72 11.96
C THR A 16 0.70 7.81 12.21
N LEU A 17 1.97 7.51 12.03
CA LEU A 17 2.87 8.57 11.60
C LEU A 17 2.59 8.82 10.12
N GLN A 18 1.38 9.33 9.84
CA GLN A 18 1.02 9.75 8.50
C GLN A 18 2.10 10.69 7.98
N PRO A 19 2.49 10.55 6.71
CA PRO A 19 3.38 11.50 6.07
C PRO A 19 2.85 12.91 6.34
N ALA A 20 3.74 13.83 6.63
CA ALA A 20 3.39 15.18 7.09
C ALA A 20 2.47 15.96 6.13
N TYR A 21 2.13 15.39 4.96
CA TYR A 21 1.47 16.06 3.85
C TYR A 21 0.49 15.17 3.04
N ALA A 22 0.16 13.98 3.50
CA ALA A 22 -1.02 13.26 3.01
C ALA A 22 -2.26 14.17 3.08
N LEU A 23 -3.31 13.86 2.35
CA LEU A 23 -4.53 14.64 2.41
C LEU A 23 -5.06 14.67 3.85
N ASN A 24 -5.37 15.86 4.34
CA ASN A 24 -5.86 16.03 5.69
C ASN A 24 -7.39 16.02 5.67
N GLY A 25 -8.01 14.93 6.15
CA GLY A 25 -9.43 14.91 6.42
C GLY A 25 -9.83 15.94 7.48
N PRO A 26 -11.11 16.29 7.59
CA PRO A 26 -11.62 17.04 8.72
C PRO A 26 -11.47 16.23 10.01
N ASP A 27 -11.64 16.91 11.15
CA ASP A 27 -11.76 16.22 12.43
C ASP A 27 -12.91 15.21 12.36
N ALA A 28 -12.66 13.97 12.81
CA ALA A 28 -13.68 12.93 12.82
C ALA A 28 -14.89 13.34 13.66
N ILE A 29 -16.07 12.91 13.26
CA ILE A 29 -17.33 13.20 13.96
C ILE A 29 -17.43 12.29 15.16
N GLU A 30 -17.39 12.86 16.36
CA GLU A 30 -17.60 12.08 17.59
C GLU A 30 -19.10 11.81 17.80
N ILE A 31 -19.42 10.56 18.07
CA ILE A 31 -20.78 10.09 18.38
C ILE A 31 -20.79 9.32 19.71
N ASP A 32 -21.92 9.38 20.41
CA ASP A 32 -22.19 8.50 21.55
C ASP A 32 -22.79 7.18 21.02
N ALA A 33 -22.00 6.12 21.08
CA ALA A 33 -22.41 4.77 20.68
C ALA A 33 -23.06 3.98 21.84
N GLY A 34 -23.56 4.66 22.88
CA GLY A 34 -24.25 4.08 24.03
C GLY A 34 -23.33 3.14 24.83
N PRO A 35 -23.70 1.86 25.02
CA PRO A 35 -22.87 0.90 25.79
C PRO A 35 -21.47 0.69 25.22
N LEU A 36 -21.25 1.02 23.95
CA LEU A 36 -19.94 0.91 23.29
C LEU A 36 -19.04 2.13 23.57
N GLY A 37 -19.59 3.20 24.16
CA GLY A 37 -18.88 4.46 24.47
C GLY A 37 -18.81 5.42 23.30
N SER A 38 -18.00 6.47 23.41
CA SER A 38 -17.75 7.39 22.29
C SER A 38 -17.00 6.72 21.16
N ALA A 39 -17.44 6.94 19.93
CA ALA A 39 -16.79 6.51 18.72
C ALA A 39 -16.63 7.67 17.74
N ASN A 40 -15.64 7.59 16.88
CA ASN A 40 -15.36 8.56 15.83
C ASN A 40 -15.82 8.01 14.48
N ILE A 41 -16.47 8.84 13.71
CA ILE A 41 -16.85 8.56 12.31
C ILE A 41 -15.99 9.41 11.39
N SER A 42 -15.43 8.78 10.37
CA SER A 42 -14.69 9.43 9.29
C SER A 42 -14.80 8.62 8.00
N GLY A 43 -14.31 9.15 6.92
CA GLY A 43 -14.30 8.45 5.65
C GLY A 43 -14.06 9.38 4.48
N GLY A 44 -14.30 8.86 3.29
CA GLY A 44 -14.14 9.61 2.07
C GLY A 44 -14.62 8.84 0.85
N THR A 45 -14.72 9.57 -0.25
CA THR A 45 -14.97 9.00 -1.57
C THR A 45 -14.30 9.84 -2.62
N ASP A 46 -13.78 9.17 -3.64
CA ASP A 46 -13.17 9.79 -4.80
C ASP A 46 -13.41 8.96 -6.06
N GLY A 47 -13.18 9.62 -7.18
CA GLY A 47 -13.16 8.99 -8.49
C GLY A 47 -12.00 9.53 -9.30
N PHE A 48 -11.59 8.79 -10.31
CA PHE A 48 -10.47 9.16 -11.16
C PHE A 48 -10.75 8.97 -12.65
N GLY A 49 -10.06 9.78 -13.46
CA GLY A 49 -9.93 9.56 -14.88
C GLY A 49 -8.47 9.30 -15.21
N TYR A 50 -8.19 8.48 -16.22
CA TYR A 50 -6.83 8.11 -16.58
C TYR A 50 -6.56 8.16 -18.07
N TYR A 51 -5.27 8.34 -18.39
CA TYR A 51 -4.68 8.16 -19.71
C TYR A 51 -3.42 7.31 -19.58
N LEU A 52 -3.31 6.26 -20.40
CA LEU A 52 -2.18 5.34 -20.40
C LEU A 52 -1.55 5.28 -21.80
N THR A 53 -0.23 5.03 -21.83
CA THR A 53 0.46 4.60 -23.06
C THR A 53 0.88 3.14 -22.91
N GLY A 54 1.31 2.52 -23.99
CA GLY A 54 1.75 1.12 -23.96
C GLY A 54 0.61 0.11 -23.85
N THR A 55 -0.62 0.54 -24.10
CA THR A 55 -1.78 -0.35 -24.23
C THR A 55 -1.63 -1.26 -25.45
N GLY A 56 -2.12 -2.49 -25.32
CA GLY A 56 -2.03 -3.50 -26.37
C GLY A 56 -3.39 -3.91 -26.91
N ASP A 57 -3.39 -4.73 -27.94
CA ASP A 57 -4.58 -5.40 -28.46
C ASP A 57 -4.86 -6.67 -27.64
N GLU A 58 -6.03 -6.78 -27.01
CA GLU A 58 -6.42 -7.91 -26.17
C GLU A 58 -6.27 -9.28 -26.85
N THR A 59 -6.35 -9.33 -28.19
CA THR A 59 -6.25 -10.57 -28.95
C THR A 59 -4.81 -11.10 -29.11
N ALA A 60 -3.81 -10.25 -28.86
CA ALA A 60 -2.40 -10.59 -29.01
C ALA A 60 -1.71 -11.00 -27.69
N CYS A 61 -2.43 -10.92 -26.58
CA CYS A 61 -1.87 -11.03 -25.26
C CYS A 61 -1.99 -12.40 -24.66
N ASN A 62 -0.94 -13.16 -24.69
CA ASN A 62 -0.83 -14.41 -23.95
C ASN A 62 -0.34 -14.13 -22.51
N PHE A 63 -1.26 -14.02 -21.56
CA PHE A 63 -1.01 -13.98 -20.10
C PHE A 63 -0.21 -12.80 -19.54
N ASN A 64 -0.02 -11.72 -20.27
CA ASN A 64 0.61 -10.53 -19.72
C ASN A 64 -0.48 -9.54 -19.27
N ILE A 65 -0.50 -9.17 -17.98
CA ILE A 65 -1.48 -8.23 -17.41
C ILE A 65 -1.49 -6.87 -18.13
N TYR A 66 -0.39 -6.46 -18.73
CA TYR A 66 -0.28 -5.19 -19.49
C TYR A 66 -1.08 -5.16 -20.77
N CYS A 67 -1.45 -6.32 -21.26
CA CYS A 67 -2.21 -6.46 -22.49
C CYS A 67 -3.73 -6.46 -22.28
N GLN A 68 -4.19 -6.44 -21.05
CA GLN A 68 -5.62 -6.48 -20.72
C GLN A 68 -6.29 -5.10 -20.84
N VAL A 69 -5.52 -4.05 -21.00
CA VAL A 69 -6.08 -2.73 -21.31
C VAL A 69 -6.39 -2.70 -22.80
N GLY A 70 -7.63 -2.86 -23.16
CA GLY A 70 -8.10 -2.77 -24.53
C GLY A 70 -7.55 -1.56 -25.31
N ASP A 71 -7.86 -1.46 -26.55
CA ASP A 71 -7.38 -0.43 -27.52
C ASP A 71 -7.66 1.03 -27.12
N LYS A 72 -8.30 1.29 -25.95
CA LYS A 72 -8.58 2.64 -25.47
C LYS A 72 -7.66 3.02 -24.30
N PRO A 73 -6.78 3.98 -24.52
CA PRO A 73 -5.84 4.42 -23.49
C PRO A 73 -6.46 5.34 -22.44
N VAL A 74 -7.78 5.52 -22.44
CA VAL A 74 -8.50 6.45 -21.55
C VAL A 74 -9.66 5.76 -20.86
N GLY A 75 -9.89 6.12 -19.62
CA GLY A 75 -11.04 5.65 -18.84
C GLY A 75 -11.27 6.49 -17.61
N ALA A 76 -12.31 6.13 -16.85
CA ALA A 76 -12.63 6.72 -15.57
C ALA A 76 -13.34 5.68 -14.69
N ASP A 77 -13.08 5.74 -13.39
CA ASP A 77 -13.69 4.83 -12.42
C ASP A 77 -13.65 5.39 -10.99
N ASP A 78 -14.22 4.66 -10.04
CA ASP A 78 -14.12 4.93 -8.61
C ASP A 78 -12.85 4.30 -8.03
N LEU A 79 -12.14 5.03 -7.17
CA LEU A 79 -10.93 4.55 -6.51
C LEU A 79 -11.20 4.17 -5.06
N ASN A 80 -11.88 5.03 -4.32
CA ASN A 80 -12.20 4.77 -2.92
C ASN A 80 -13.63 5.21 -2.59
N TYR A 81 -14.28 4.45 -1.73
CA TYR A 81 -15.46 4.86 -0.97
C TYR A 81 -15.43 4.11 0.37
N LEU A 82 -14.98 4.80 1.40
CA LEU A 82 -14.75 4.22 2.72
C LEU A 82 -15.51 4.97 3.80
N PHE A 83 -16.05 4.20 4.74
CA PHE A 83 -16.70 4.68 5.93
C PHE A 83 -16.10 3.98 7.14
N SER A 84 -15.53 4.73 8.05
CA SER A 84 -14.82 4.24 9.23
C SER A 84 -15.53 4.61 10.52
N VAL A 85 -15.63 3.64 11.42
CA VAL A 85 -16.06 3.84 12.81
C VAL A 85 -14.96 3.32 13.73
N THR A 86 -14.39 4.22 14.52
CA THR A 86 -13.26 3.90 15.41
C THR A 86 -13.54 4.30 16.85
N LYS A 87 -13.17 3.44 17.78
CA LYS A 87 -13.07 3.76 19.20
C LYS A 87 -11.63 3.59 19.64
N THR A 88 -11.00 4.68 20.02
CA THR A 88 -9.56 4.74 20.34
C THR A 88 -9.27 4.91 21.83
N LEU A 89 -10.30 5.00 22.67
CA LEU A 89 -10.15 5.20 24.11
C LEU A 89 -10.67 4.00 24.92
N GLY A 90 -10.04 3.79 26.08
CA GLY A 90 -10.39 2.71 27.02
C GLY A 90 -9.63 1.40 26.76
N THR A 91 -9.89 0.42 27.63
CA THR A 91 -9.21 -0.88 27.60
C THR A 91 -9.62 -1.74 26.40
N VAL A 92 -10.85 -1.56 25.92
CA VAL A 92 -11.36 -2.21 24.70
C VAL A 92 -11.63 -1.15 23.65
N GLN A 93 -10.96 -1.28 22.52
CA GLN A 93 -11.03 -0.39 21.37
C GLN A 93 -11.44 -1.20 20.15
N TYR A 94 -11.90 -0.54 19.10
CA TYR A 94 -12.26 -1.20 17.85
C TYR A 94 -12.13 -0.27 16.67
N THR A 95 -11.90 -0.86 15.51
CA THR A 95 -11.97 -0.21 14.20
C THR A 95 -12.84 -1.06 13.29
N VAL A 96 -13.73 -0.43 12.58
CA VAL A 96 -14.51 -1.04 11.49
C VAL A 96 -14.51 -0.06 10.34
N GLU A 97 -13.92 -0.47 9.23
CA GLU A 97 -13.91 0.31 8.01
C GLU A 97 -14.53 -0.49 6.87
N VAL A 98 -15.61 0.03 6.31
CA VAL A 98 -16.41 -0.62 5.28
C VAL A 98 -16.46 0.22 4.02
N GLY A 99 -16.56 -0.48 2.89
CA GLY A 99 -16.59 0.14 1.58
C GLY A 99 -15.67 -0.58 0.62
N ALA A 100 -15.01 0.15 -0.25
CA ALA A 100 -13.99 -0.43 -1.12
C ALA A 100 -12.88 0.58 -1.40
N THR A 101 -11.69 0.04 -1.61
CA THR A 101 -10.51 0.78 -2.01
C THR A 101 -9.72 -0.03 -3.03
N SER A 102 -8.96 0.65 -3.86
CA SER A 102 -8.03 0.04 -4.79
C SER A 102 -6.70 0.77 -4.78
N SER A 103 -5.66 0.10 -5.24
CA SER A 103 -4.34 0.69 -5.43
C SER A 103 -4.07 0.86 -6.93
N LEU A 104 -3.59 2.03 -7.30
CA LEU A 104 -3.13 2.32 -8.65
C LEU A 104 -1.61 2.33 -8.67
N THR A 105 -1.00 1.21 -9.05
CA THR A 105 0.47 1.09 -9.08
C THR A 105 1.03 1.61 -10.40
N LEU A 106 2.13 2.35 -10.33
CA LEU A 106 2.83 2.85 -11.51
C LEU A 106 3.23 1.70 -12.45
N GLY A 107 2.86 1.83 -13.72
CA GLY A 107 3.16 0.81 -14.73
C GLY A 107 2.15 -0.34 -14.81
N THR A 108 1.07 -0.31 -14.02
CA THR A 108 -0.04 -1.26 -14.10
C THR A 108 -1.30 -0.63 -14.68
N ILE A 109 -2.31 -1.47 -14.88
CA ILE A 109 -3.63 -1.04 -15.31
C ILE A 109 -4.40 -0.55 -14.08
N PRO A 110 -5.12 0.57 -14.17
CA PRO A 110 -6.05 0.98 -13.13
C PRO A 110 -7.12 -0.08 -12.88
N ILE A 111 -7.32 -0.41 -11.60
CA ILE A 111 -8.34 -1.36 -11.16
C ILE A 111 -9.34 -0.58 -10.31
N GLN A 112 -10.62 -0.69 -10.66
CA GLN A 112 -11.70 -0.05 -9.90
C GLN A 112 -11.85 -0.64 -8.50
N ALA A 113 -12.26 0.16 -7.54
CA ALA A 113 -12.45 -0.27 -6.15
C ALA A 113 -13.43 -1.46 -6.01
N THR A 114 -14.48 -1.49 -6.81
CA THR A 114 -15.51 -2.54 -6.75
C THR A 114 -15.01 -3.91 -7.18
N SER A 115 -13.98 -4.00 -7.99
CA SER A 115 -13.34 -5.26 -8.39
C SER A 115 -12.20 -5.68 -7.46
N GLY A 116 -11.82 -4.80 -6.51
CA GLY A 116 -10.77 -5.09 -5.55
C GLY A 116 -11.17 -6.15 -4.51
N TYR A 117 -10.23 -6.97 -4.10
CA TYR A 117 -10.44 -8.02 -3.09
C TYR A 117 -10.60 -7.47 -1.65
N LEU A 118 -10.44 -6.16 -1.44
CA LEU A 118 -10.55 -5.47 -0.15
C LEU A 118 -11.97 -4.95 0.16
N SER A 119 -12.99 -5.40 -0.54
CA SER A 119 -14.38 -4.98 -0.41
C SER A 119 -15.25 -6.13 0.08
N PRO A 120 -16.34 -5.90 0.85
CA PRO A 120 -16.80 -4.62 1.43
C PRO A 120 -16.21 -4.29 2.80
N LEU A 121 -15.44 -5.17 3.43
CA LEU A 121 -14.78 -4.94 4.70
C LEU A 121 -13.29 -4.71 4.44
N TYR A 122 -12.85 -3.47 4.53
CA TYR A 122 -11.44 -3.13 4.39
C TYR A 122 -10.68 -3.46 5.67
N GLU A 123 -11.12 -2.93 6.81
CA GLU A 123 -10.57 -3.25 8.13
C GLU A 123 -11.67 -3.59 9.12
N GLY A 124 -11.39 -4.49 10.06
CA GLY A 124 -12.33 -4.82 11.10
C GLY A 124 -11.66 -5.61 12.21
N PHE A 125 -11.30 -4.91 13.31
CA PHE A 125 -10.61 -5.53 14.43
C PHE A 125 -11.01 -4.94 15.78
N ILE A 126 -10.81 -5.74 16.82
CA ILE A 126 -10.96 -5.34 18.21
C ILE A 126 -9.58 -5.37 18.86
N SER A 127 -9.29 -4.35 19.68
CA SER A 127 -8.03 -4.20 20.40
C SER A 127 -8.26 -4.23 21.90
N TYR A 128 -7.45 -5.00 22.59
CA TYR A 128 -7.34 -5.02 24.04
C TYR A 128 -6.07 -4.29 24.49
N VAL A 129 -6.23 -3.28 25.32
CA VAL A 129 -5.16 -2.38 25.81
C VAL A 129 -5.00 -2.58 27.31
N PRO A 130 -4.22 -3.58 27.77
CA PRO A 130 -4.03 -3.84 29.19
C PRO A 130 -3.26 -2.74 29.92
N ASN A 131 -2.40 -2.02 29.21
CA ASN A 131 -1.62 -0.90 29.74
C ASN A 131 -1.15 0.00 28.61
N ALA A 132 -0.51 1.12 28.94
CA ALA A 132 -0.07 2.13 27.97
C ALA A 132 1.02 1.64 26.97
N ASN A 133 1.64 0.51 27.21
CA ASN A 133 2.75 0.01 26.41
C ASN A 133 2.37 -1.14 25.49
N LEU A 134 1.27 -1.84 25.77
CA LEU A 134 0.89 -3.06 25.06
C LEU A 134 -0.54 -2.97 24.54
N THR A 135 -0.71 -3.38 23.30
CA THR A 135 -2.01 -3.60 22.67
C THR A 135 -2.00 -4.94 21.96
N VAL A 136 -3.11 -5.64 22.03
CA VAL A 136 -3.35 -6.88 21.28
C VAL A 136 -4.63 -6.70 20.47
N SER A 137 -4.53 -6.81 19.15
CA SER A 137 -5.65 -6.68 18.23
C SER A 137 -5.96 -8.00 17.55
N VAL A 138 -7.22 -8.26 17.27
CA VAL A 138 -7.70 -9.47 16.58
C VAL A 138 -8.73 -9.07 15.54
N GLY A 139 -8.56 -9.54 14.31
CA GLY A 139 -9.48 -9.27 13.22
C GLY A 139 -8.80 -9.16 11.87
N GLN A 140 -9.39 -8.39 10.96
CA GLN A 140 -8.78 -7.99 9.70
C GLN A 140 -8.01 -6.68 9.93
N ILE A 141 -6.70 -6.76 9.87
CA ILE A 141 -5.75 -5.74 10.34
C ILE A 141 -4.92 -5.26 9.14
N PRO A 142 -4.63 -3.95 9.03
CA PRO A 142 -3.75 -3.44 7.98
C PRO A 142 -2.33 -3.98 8.12
N SER A 143 -1.64 -4.06 7.00
CA SER A 143 -0.26 -4.55 6.93
C SER A 143 0.70 -3.75 7.79
N GLN A 144 1.77 -4.42 8.18
CA GLN A 144 2.92 -3.81 8.86
C GLN A 144 4.08 -3.54 7.89
N GLU A 145 3.89 -3.77 6.60
CA GLU A 145 4.92 -3.69 5.58
C GLU A 145 4.86 -2.35 4.83
N GLY A 146 6.03 -1.73 4.65
CA GLY A 146 6.21 -0.56 3.82
C GLY A 146 5.79 0.78 4.43
N TYR A 147 6.10 1.84 3.68
CA TYR A 147 5.75 3.21 4.05
C TYR A 147 4.43 3.67 3.42
N GLU A 148 4.15 3.25 2.19
CA GLU A 148 2.89 3.55 1.50
C GLU A 148 1.74 2.75 2.11
N SER A 149 0.53 3.30 2.04
CA SER A 149 -0.65 2.69 2.64
C SER A 149 -1.91 2.93 1.79
N LEU A 150 -2.97 2.19 2.08
CA LEU A 150 -4.31 2.49 1.58
C LEU A 150 -5.16 3.15 2.69
N PRO A 151 -6.14 3.94 2.30
CA PRO A 151 -6.42 4.42 0.95
C PRO A 151 -5.35 5.40 0.44
N ASP A 152 -5.29 5.61 -0.86
CA ASP A 152 -4.26 6.41 -1.52
C ASP A 152 -4.21 7.87 -1.07
N TRP A 153 -5.31 8.44 -0.54
CA TRP A 153 -5.31 9.78 0.08
C TRP A 153 -4.40 9.88 1.33
N SER A 154 -3.96 8.75 1.88
CA SER A 154 -2.94 8.69 2.92
C SER A 154 -1.52 8.88 2.40
N ASN A 155 -1.31 8.87 1.09
CA ASN A 155 -0.02 9.02 0.43
C ASN A 155 0.11 10.38 -0.26
N ALA A 156 1.37 10.83 -0.43
CA ALA A 156 1.68 12.04 -1.20
C ALA A 156 1.38 11.89 -2.71
N ASN A 157 1.36 10.67 -3.20
CA ASN A 157 1.06 10.30 -4.58
C ASN A 157 -0.18 9.41 -4.62
N MET A 158 -0.95 9.53 -5.68
CA MET A 158 -2.04 8.62 -5.99
C MET A 158 -1.53 7.31 -6.56
N LEU A 159 -0.54 7.38 -7.45
CA LEU A 159 0.17 6.20 -7.93
C LEU A 159 1.05 5.64 -6.82
N ALA A 160 0.84 4.39 -6.48
CA ALA A 160 1.71 3.63 -5.59
C ALA A 160 2.98 3.15 -6.32
N SER A 161 4.03 2.91 -5.56
CA SER A 161 5.29 2.39 -6.07
C SER A 161 5.23 0.89 -6.41
N LEU A 162 6.27 0.40 -7.08
CA LEU A 162 6.47 -1.03 -7.32
C LEU A 162 6.77 -1.79 -6.02
N LEU A 163 7.37 -1.14 -5.03
CA LEU A 163 7.62 -1.76 -3.73
C LEU A 163 6.31 -2.09 -3.03
N TYR A 164 5.39 -1.13 -2.99
CA TYR A 164 4.07 -1.30 -2.40
C TYR A 164 3.29 -2.45 -3.05
N TYR A 165 3.43 -2.65 -4.37
CA TYR A 165 2.72 -3.69 -5.10
C TYR A 165 2.99 -5.11 -4.57
N THR A 166 4.19 -5.37 -4.06
CA THR A 166 4.59 -6.69 -3.53
C THR A 166 4.34 -6.85 -2.04
N GLN A 167 3.95 -5.78 -1.34
CA GLN A 167 3.65 -5.80 0.09
C GLN A 167 2.28 -6.42 0.36
N ASN A 168 2.17 -7.10 1.50
CA ASN A 168 0.86 -7.53 1.99
C ASN A 168 0.04 -6.29 2.40
N THR A 169 -1.23 -6.23 2.04
CA THR A 169 -2.07 -5.06 2.29
C THR A 169 -2.86 -5.19 3.59
N VAL A 170 -3.48 -6.34 3.80
CA VAL A 170 -4.23 -6.67 5.02
C VAL A 170 -4.09 -8.15 5.33
N SER A 171 -4.14 -8.48 6.63
CA SER A 171 -4.19 -9.85 7.12
C SER A 171 -5.37 -10.04 8.06
N ARG A 172 -5.90 -11.23 8.12
CA ARG A 172 -6.80 -11.64 9.21
C ARG A 172 -5.96 -12.37 10.25
N GLY A 173 -5.84 -11.82 11.44
CA GLY A 173 -4.87 -12.35 12.38
C GLY A 173 -4.95 -11.76 13.78
N VAL A 174 -3.84 -11.92 14.46
CA VAL A 174 -3.57 -11.38 15.79
C VAL A 174 -2.32 -10.53 15.73
N LEU A 175 -2.44 -9.26 16.09
CA LEU A 175 -1.35 -8.28 16.15
C LEU A 175 -1.06 -7.92 17.60
N ALA A 176 0.19 -8.01 18.01
CA ALA A 176 0.69 -7.42 19.24
C ALA A 176 1.51 -6.16 18.92
N THR A 177 1.19 -5.05 19.57
CA THR A 177 1.91 -3.77 19.42
C THR A 177 2.50 -3.38 20.76
N TYR A 178 3.79 -3.08 20.78
CA TYR A 178 4.52 -2.57 21.92
C TYR A 178 5.10 -1.20 21.66
N ASN A 179 4.86 -0.27 22.58
CA ASN A 179 5.48 1.04 22.62
C ASN A 179 6.15 1.24 23.97
N ASN A 180 7.42 1.61 24.00
CA ASN A 180 8.05 1.92 25.29
C ASN A 180 7.50 3.22 25.88
N SER A 181 7.60 3.38 27.20
CA SER A 181 7.06 4.54 27.92
C SER A 181 7.69 5.89 27.50
N ALA A 182 8.87 5.87 26.91
CA ALA A 182 9.51 7.06 26.37
C ALA A 182 9.04 7.44 24.94
N GLY A 183 8.25 6.57 24.28
CA GLY A 183 7.81 6.77 22.90
C GLY A 183 8.94 6.70 21.86
N THR A 184 10.10 6.15 22.25
CA THR A 184 11.27 6.05 21.36
C THR A 184 11.36 4.73 20.60
N ILE A 185 10.73 3.66 21.12
CA ILE A 185 10.74 2.34 20.49
C ILE A 185 9.30 1.92 20.28
N ASN A 186 8.99 1.49 19.07
CA ASN A 186 7.77 0.80 18.69
C ASN A 186 8.13 -0.56 18.10
N ALA A 187 7.30 -1.55 18.33
CA ALA A 187 7.44 -2.86 17.72
C ALA A 187 6.07 -3.49 17.53
N THR A 188 5.86 -4.14 16.42
CA THR A 188 4.66 -4.93 16.14
C THR A 188 5.05 -6.34 15.73
N LEU A 189 4.20 -7.28 16.06
CA LEU A 189 4.29 -8.66 15.60
C LEU A 189 2.88 -9.15 15.30
N GLU A 190 2.65 -9.54 14.06
CA GLU A 190 1.38 -10.06 13.60
C GLU A 190 1.53 -11.50 13.12
N PHE A 191 0.61 -12.36 13.52
CA PHE A 191 0.45 -13.70 12.98
C PHE A 191 -0.93 -13.84 12.37
N GLY A 192 -0.97 -14.11 11.08
CA GLY A 192 -2.23 -14.13 10.33
C GLY A 192 -2.15 -14.82 8.97
N ASP A 193 -3.14 -14.56 8.16
CA ASP A 193 -3.26 -15.05 6.79
C ASP A 193 -2.75 -14.01 5.79
N GLY A 194 -1.46 -13.87 5.69
CA GLY A 194 -0.85 -12.95 4.72
C GLY A 194 -1.45 -13.08 3.33
N TYR A 195 -1.62 -11.96 2.64
CA TYR A 195 -2.26 -11.88 1.32
C TYR A 195 -3.68 -12.49 1.26
N ARG A 196 -4.36 -12.58 2.40
CA ARG A 196 -5.72 -13.13 2.55
C ARG A 196 -5.89 -14.55 2.00
N THR A 197 -4.87 -15.38 2.14
CA THR A 197 -4.89 -16.76 1.64
C THR A 197 -5.87 -17.68 2.39
N GLY A 198 -6.42 -17.23 3.51
CA GLY A 198 -7.35 -18.01 4.34
C GLY A 198 -6.69 -19.01 5.28
N VAL A 199 -5.38 -19.01 5.37
CA VAL A 199 -4.60 -19.89 6.23
C VAL A 199 -3.62 -19.08 7.07
N PHE A 200 -3.60 -19.30 8.38
CA PHE A 200 -2.66 -18.66 9.31
C PHE A 200 -1.26 -19.21 9.09
N ASN A 201 -0.52 -18.56 8.21
CA ASN A 201 0.81 -19.01 7.79
C ASN A 201 1.81 -17.87 7.57
N TYR A 202 1.45 -16.65 7.91
CA TYR A 202 2.29 -15.49 7.67
C TYR A 202 2.56 -14.75 8.98
N LEU A 203 3.84 -14.47 9.24
CA LEU A 203 4.30 -13.69 10.37
C LEU A 203 4.86 -12.38 9.85
N GLN A 204 4.26 -11.25 10.26
CA GLN A 204 4.74 -9.91 9.93
C GLN A 204 5.30 -9.22 11.16
N PHE A 205 6.25 -8.32 10.95
CA PHE A 205 6.79 -7.48 12.01
C PHE A 205 7.13 -6.08 11.50
N LEU A 206 7.12 -5.15 12.43
CA LEU A 206 7.73 -3.83 12.28
C LEU A 206 8.47 -3.51 13.58
N ALA A 207 9.66 -2.93 13.46
CA ALA A 207 10.44 -2.44 14.60
C ALA A 207 10.97 -1.05 14.27
N GLY A 208 10.61 -0.08 15.10
CA GLY A 208 10.89 1.31 14.87
C GLY A 208 11.61 2.02 16.00
N TYR A 209 12.37 3.03 15.64
CA TYR A 209 13.02 3.95 16.56
C TYR A 209 12.71 5.40 16.21
N ASN A 210 12.12 6.13 17.15
CA ASN A 210 11.79 7.54 17.03
C ASN A 210 12.90 8.40 17.61
N PHE A 211 13.46 9.29 16.78
CA PHE A 211 14.48 10.24 17.20
C PHE A 211 13.87 11.49 17.86
N ALA A 212 14.66 12.20 18.63
CA ALA A 212 14.22 13.43 19.33
C ALA A 212 13.76 14.56 18.39
N ASN A 213 14.18 14.55 17.15
CA ASN A 213 13.79 15.51 16.10
C ASN A 213 12.50 15.13 15.37
N SER A 214 11.77 14.14 15.86
CA SER A 214 10.55 13.59 15.27
C SER A 214 10.75 12.83 13.95
N SER A 215 12.00 12.57 13.55
CA SER A 215 12.24 11.58 12.50
C SER A 215 12.28 10.17 13.11
N TYR A 216 12.15 9.16 12.28
CA TYR A 216 12.13 7.77 12.70
C TYR A 216 12.73 6.86 11.64
N VAL A 217 13.18 5.69 12.07
CA VAL A 217 13.55 4.60 11.19
C VAL A 217 12.73 3.38 11.58
N ASP A 218 12.12 2.76 10.59
CA ASP A 218 11.38 1.52 10.75
C ASP A 218 12.00 0.43 9.88
N VAL A 219 12.11 -0.76 10.44
CA VAL A 219 12.45 -2.00 9.75
C VAL A 219 11.22 -2.89 9.82
N TYR A 220 10.79 -3.36 8.67
CA TYR A 220 9.61 -4.19 8.55
C TYR A 220 9.92 -5.47 7.78
N GLY A 221 9.01 -6.43 7.87
CA GLY A 221 9.10 -7.63 7.05
C GLY A 221 8.04 -8.66 7.36
N GLY A 222 8.06 -9.72 6.57
CA GLY A 222 7.17 -10.84 6.68
C GLY A 222 7.88 -12.16 6.40
N VAL A 223 7.35 -13.24 6.96
CA VAL A 223 7.87 -14.59 6.77
C VAL A 223 6.72 -15.54 6.49
N ALA A 224 6.75 -16.19 5.34
CA ALA A 224 5.84 -17.29 5.02
C ALA A 224 6.26 -18.57 5.77
N LEU A 225 5.42 -19.07 6.67
CA LEU A 225 5.71 -20.19 7.54
C LEU A 225 5.41 -21.57 6.92
N GLY A 226 4.97 -21.61 5.68
CA GLY A 226 4.67 -22.84 4.96
C GLY A 226 3.67 -22.62 3.84
N ARG A 227 3.27 -23.69 3.18
CA ARG A 227 2.22 -23.64 2.16
C ARG A 227 0.95 -23.06 2.77
N SER A 228 0.71 -21.81 2.48
CA SER A 228 -0.58 -21.20 2.68
C SER A 228 -1.58 -21.97 1.83
N GLY A 229 -2.86 -22.00 2.14
CA GLY A 229 -3.94 -22.59 1.37
C GLY A 229 -3.77 -22.60 -0.15
N LEU A 230 -2.59 -22.92 -0.62
CA LEU A 230 -2.11 -22.88 -2.01
C LEU A 230 -2.93 -23.79 -2.92
N ASN A 231 -3.57 -24.81 -2.35
CA ASN A 231 -4.57 -25.60 -3.07
C ASN A 231 -5.78 -24.76 -3.49
N THR A 232 -5.94 -23.58 -2.88
CA THR A 232 -7.00 -22.61 -3.19
C THR A 232 -6.49 -21.42 -4.01
N ILE A 233 -5.19 -21.28 -4.26
CA ILE A 233 -4.64 -20.23 -5.13
C ILE A 233 -5.28 -20.27 -6.52
N GLY A 234 -5.61 -21.46 -7.05
CA GLY A 234 -6.38 -21.56 -8.27
C GLY A 234 -7.80 -20.95 -8.20
N ALA A 235 -8.35 -20.83 -6.99
CA ALA A 235 -9.62 -20.14 -6.74
C ALA A 235 -9.45 -18.66 -6.43
N TYR A 236 -8.26 -18.27 -5.96
CA TYR A 236 -7.91 -16.87 -5.63
C TYR A 236 -6.96 -16.25 -6.66
N GLY A 237 -6.54 -16.98 -7.68
CA GLY A 237 -5.57 -16.62 -8.70
C GLY A 237 -5.62 -15.14 -9.13
N PRO A 238 -5.65 -14.82 -10.41
CA PRO A 238 -5.58 -13.43 -10.89
C PRO A 238 -6.66 -12.50 -10.33
N GLU A 239 -7.73 -13.03 -9.76
CA GLU A 239 -8.78 -12.24 -9.11
C GLU A 239 -8.34 -11.56 -7.81
N THR A 240 -7.25 -12.02 -7.19
CA THR A 240 -6.66 -11.38 -6.00
C THR A 240 -5.55 -10.40 -6.34
N GLY A 241 -5.16 -10.29 -7.61
CA GLY A 241 -4.13 -9.36 -8.07
C GLY A 241 -2.69 -9.74 -7.73
N GLY A 242 -2.47 -10.81 -6.95
CA GLY A 242 -1.12 -11.23 -6.55
C GLY A 242 -0.53 -12.30 -7.47
N TYR A 243 0.79 -12.39 -7.48
CA TYR A 243 1.53 -13.48 -8.13
C TYR A 243 1.73 -14.63 -7.15
N ALA A 244 1.70 -15.86 -7.64
CA ALA A 244 1.87 -17.04 -6.80
C ALA A 244 3.17 -17.02 -5.98
N ALA A 245 4.23 -16.41 -6.50
CA ALA A 245 5.49 -16.23 -5.82
C ALA A 245 5.38 -15.41 -4.52
N GLU A 246 4.52 -14.41 -4.46
CA GLU A 246 4.32 -13.54 -3.29
C GLU A 246 3.76 -14.32 -2.10
N TYR A 247 2.86 -15.26 -2.34
CA TYR A 247 2.19 -16.01 -1.27
C TYR A 247 3.13 -16.99 -0.51
N ASN A 248 4.34 -17.21 -0.99
CA ASN A 248 5.33 -18.08 -0.36
C ASN A 248 6.68 -17.36 -0.23
N SER A 249 6.66 -16.08 0.05
CA SER A 249 7.87 -15.27 0.14
C SER A 249 8.13 -14.77 1.55
N ASP A 250 9.42 -14.55 1.82
CA ASP A 250 9.88 -13.78 2.96
C ASP A 250 10.26 -12.38 2.48
N MET A 251 10.00 -11.38 3.29
CA MET A 251 10.29 -9.98 2.96
C MET A 251 11.04 -9.30 4.09
N ILE A 252 11.93 -8.38 3.74
CA ILE A 252 12.52 -7.41 4.65
C ILE A 252 12.65 -6.06 3.94
N GLY A 253 12.33 -5.00 4.65
CA GLY A 253 12.52 -3.65 4.18
C GLY A 253 12.81 -2.68 5.31
N ALA A 254 13.18 -1.47 4.96
CA ALA A 254 13.38 -0.40 5.91
C ALA A 254 13.12 0.94 5.25
N TYR A 255 12.58 1.88 6.03
CA TYR A 255 12.43 3.26 5.60
C TYR A 255 12.80 4.24 6.72
N TYR A 256 13.18 5.45 6.32
CA TYR A 256 13.44 6.56 7.21
C TYR A 256 12.41 7.65 6.95
N GLY A 257 11.58 7.93 7.94
CA GLY A 257 10.47 8.86 7.83
C GLY A 257 10.57 10.05 8.79
N GLY A 258 9.58 10.94 8.72
CA GLY A 258 9.48 12.09 9.61
C GLY A 258 10.54 13.17 9.39
N TYR A 259 11.51 12.98 8.51
CA TYR A 259 12.48 14.01 8.18
C TYR A 259 11.86 15.06 7.27
N SER A 260 11.89 16.31 7.72
CA SER A 260 11.46 17.42 6.88
C SER A 260 12.47 18.57 6.95
N TYR A 261 12.82 19.08 5.78
CA TYR A 261 13.57 20.31 5.65
C TYR A 261 12.63 21.43 5.19
N LYS A 262 12.29 22.35 6.10
CA LYS A 262 11.26 23.37 5.88
C LYS A 262 9.91 22.69 5.57
N ASN A 263 9.47 22.79 4.31
CA ASN A 263 8.20 22.26 3.81
C ASN A 263 8.36 21.01 2.95
N LEU A 264 9.57 20.44 2.88
CA LEU A 264 9.89 19.26 2.11
C LEU A 264 10.06 18.05 3.04
N SER A 265 9.24 17.03 2.87
CA SER A 265 9.42 15.70 3.46
C SER A 265 10.20 14.81 2.50
N ILE A 266 11.08 13.98 3.03
CA ILE A 266 11.92 13.06 2.25
C ILE A 266 11.90 11.70 2.94
N VAL A 267 11.48 10.66 2.23
CA VAL A 267 11.38 9.29 2.76
C VAL A 267 12.06 8.33 1.80
N PRO A 268 13.29 7.91 2.07
CA PRO A 268 13.91 6.77 1.41
C PRO A 268 13.38 5.45 2.00
N GLU A 269 13.15 4.48 1.13
CA GLU A 269 12.77 3.11 1.45
C GLU A 269 13.55 2.11 0.60
N VAL A 270 13.86 0.96 1.17
CA VAL A 270 14.47 -0.19 0.49
C VAL A 270 13.75 -1.47 0.88
N GLN A 271 13.63 -2.40 -0.05
CA GLN A 271 12.94 -3.68 0.16
C GLN A 271 13.63 -4.81 -0.58
N PHE A 272 13.61 -5.98 0.03
CA PHE A 272 14.01 -7.25 -0.56
C PHE A 272 12.97 -8.32 -0.23
N GLN A 273 12.59 -9.11 -1.23
CA GLN A 273 11.64 -10.22 -1.09
C GLN A 273 12.26 -11.48 -1.72
N TYR A 274 12.20 -12.58 -0.99
CA TYR A 274 12.66 -13.90 -1.43
C TYR A 274 11.50 -14.86 -1.52
N SER A 275 11.17 -15.32 -2.72
CA SER A 275 10.13 -16.33 -2.94
C SER A 275 10.74 -17.73 -2.94
N LYS A 276 10.22 -18.57 -2.04
CA LYS A 276 10.69 -19.94 -1.86
C LYS A 276 10.28 -20.83 -3.03
N PRO A 277 11.15 -21.74 -3.49
CA PRO A 277 10.78 -22.68 -4.54
C PRO A 277 9.59 -23.55 -4.13
N ASP A 278 8.55 -23.56 -4.94
CA ASP A 278 7.42 -24.48 -4.83
C ASP A 278 6.80 -24.74 -6.22
N ALA A 279 7.14 -25.87 -6.82
CA ALA A 279 6.66 -26.24 -8.15
C ALA A 279 5.11 -26.41 -8.22
N ILE A 280 4.45 -26.64 -7.08
CA ILE A 280 2.98 -26.81 -7.05
C ILE A 280 2.28 -25.49 -7.36
N ILE A 281 2.84 -24.35 -6.94
CA ILE A 281 2.30 -23.02 -7.23
C ILE A 281 2.93 -22.37 -8.46
N GLY A 282 3.71 -23.13 -9.23
CA GLY A 282 4.35 -22.62 -10.43
C GLY A 282 5.63 -21.82 -10.18
N VAL A 283 6.24 -21.94 -9.01
CA VAL A 283 7.55 -21.35 -8.66
C VAL A 283 8.61 -22.46 -8.54
N PRO A 284 9.11 -23.00 -9.66
CA PRO A 284 10.02 -24.16 -9.63
C PRO A 284 11.40 -23.83 -9.09
N LYS A 285 11.79 -22.56 -9.06
CA LYS A 285 13.07 -22.05 -8.57
C LYS A 285 12.84 -20.87 -7.66
N GLU A 286 13.84 -20.54 -6.89
CA GLU A 286 13.87 -19.31 -6.10
C GLU A 286 13.73 -18.08 -6.99
N THR A 287 13.14 -17.04 -6.42
CA THR A 287 12.89 -15.76 -7.08
C THR A 287 13.11 -14.64 -6.08
N ASP A 288 13.91 -13.68 -6.48
CA ASP A 288 14.19 -12.48 -5.69
C ASP A 288 13.53 -11.26 -6.32
N ASN A 289 12.90 -10.42 -5.50
CA ASN A 289 12.50 -9.07 -5.87
C ASN A 289 13.19 -8.08 -4.94
N TYR A 290 13.67 -6.98 -5.49
CA TYR A 290 14.35 -5.95 -4.70
C TYR A 290 14.10 -4.57 -5.27
N GLY A 291 14.13 -3.58 -4.41
CA GLY A 291 13.90 -2.21 -4.86
C GLY A 291 14.33 -1.16 -3.87
N ALA A 292 14.37 0.06 -4.37
CA ALA A 292 14.60 1.28 -3.62
C ALA A 292 13.64 2.37 -4.10
N LEU A 293 13.11 3.14 -3.17
CA LEU A 293 12.13 4.18 -3.38
C LEU A 293 12.58 5.45 -2.65
N LEU A 294 12.40 6.60 -3.26
CA LEU A 294 12.57 7.90 -2.62
C LEU A 294 11.29 8.71 -2.83
N ILE A 295 10.52 8.87 -1.76
CA ILE A 295 9.31 9.69 -1.76
C ILE A 295 9.65 11.11 -1.33
N LEU A 296 9.11 12.07 -2.05
CA LEU A 296 9.24 13.50 -1.79
C LEU A 296 7.84 14.11 -1.69
N ASP A 297 7.65 14.98 -0.70
CA ASP A 297 6.42 15.74 -0.57
C ASP A 297 6.71 17.18 -0.14
N TYR A 298 6.21 18.14 -0.91
CA TYR A 298 6.44 19.55 -0.69
C TYR A 298 5.15 20.32 -0.52
N SER A 299 5.00 20.98 0.62
CA SER A 299 3.87 21.88 0.91
C SER A 299 4.22 23.33 0.56
N PHE A 300 3.37 24.00 -0.20
CA PHE A 300 3.54 25.41 -0.57
C PHE A 300 3.14 26.38 0.56
N GLY A 301 3.56 26.09 1.76
CA GLY A 301 3.33 26.91 2.95
C GLY A 301 1.86 26.82 3.41
N GLN A 302 1.21 27.98 3.56
CA GLN A 302 -0.21 28.03 3.97
C GLN A 302 -1.18 28.06 2.79
N THR A 303 -0.73 27.71 1.61
CA THR A 303 -1.61 27.59 0.44
C THR A 303 -2.31 26.22 0.43
N PRO A 304 -3.39 26.07 -0.35
CA PRO A 304 -4.06 24.78 -0.48
C PRO A 304 -3.34 23.81 -1.43
N TYR A 305 -2.09 24.07 -1.78
CA TYR A 305 -1.33 23.29 -2.77
C TYR A 305 -0.18 22.54 -2.13
N SER A 306 0.04 21.31 -2.60
CA SER A 306 1.23 20.49 -2.34
C SER A 306 1.70 19.81 -3.62
N LEU A 307 2.89 19.24 -3.57
CA LEU A 307 3.50 18.52 -4.68
C LEU A 307 4.15 17.26 -4.14
N GLY A 308 3.52 16.12 -4.38
CA GLY A 308 4.08 14.80 -4.16
C GLY A 308 4.95 14.36 -5.34
N GLY A 309 5.84 13.43 -5.09
CA GLY A 309 6.63 12.79 -6.13
C GLY A 309 7.42 11.62 -5.58
N PHE A 310 7.78 10.68 -6.45
CA PHE A 310 8.75 9.65 -6.09
C PHE A 310 9.63 9.26 -7.28
N VAL A 311 10.76 8.67 -6.95
CA VAL A 311 11.64 7.97 -7.89
C VAL A 311 11.90 6.60 -7.31
N GLU A 312 11.83 5.57 -8.15
CA GLU A 312 12.02 4.19 -7.74
C GLU A 312 12.91 3.40 -8.70
N TYR A 313 13.52 2.38 -8.17
CA TYR A 313 14.17 1.30 -8.91
C TYR A 313 13.68 -0.02 -8.34
N ALA A 314 13.32 -0.94 -9.23
CA ALA A 314 12.92 -2.27 -8.85
C ALA A 314 13.51 -3.30 -9.81
N GLY A 315 13.86 -4.47 -9.30
CA GLY A 315 14.40 -5.57 -10.05
C GLY A 315 13.89 -6.91 -9.57
N SER A 316 13.90 -7.89 -10.46
CA SER A 316 13.50 -9.27 -10.23
C SER A 316 14.58 -10.19 -10.79
N HIS A 317 14.86 -11.28 -10.07
CA HIS A 317 15.76 -12.34 -10.50
C HIS A 317 15.14 -13.69 -10.18
N GLY A 318 15.21 -14.65 -11.12
CA GLY A 318 14.75 -16.01 -10.88
C GLY A 318 13.67 -16.50 -11.84
N SER A 319 12.73 -17.31 -11.35
CA SER A 319 11.79 -18.07 -12.17
C SER A 319 10.74 -17.21 -12.88
N ASP A 320 10.02 -17.83 -13.80
CA ASP A 320 9.02 -17.16 -14.65
C ASP A 320 7.81 -16.59 -13.90
N ASN A 321 7.59 -17.00 -12.66
CA ASN A 321 6.40 -16.59 -11.89
C ASN A 321 6.75 -15.58 -10.81
N THR A 322 7.28 -14.45 -11.23
CA THR A 322 7.68 -13.37 -10.36
C THR A 322 6.73 -12.17 -10.49
N TRP A 323 7.16 -11.09 -9.98
CA TRP A 323 6.62 -9.76 -10.04
C TRP A 323 6.07 -9.34 -11.42
N PHE A 324 5.15 -8.36 -11.44
CA PHE A 324 4.46 -7.94 -12.66
C PHE A 324 5.37 -7.39 -13.76
N ILE A 325 6.58 -6.91 -13.43
CA ILE A 325 7.56 -6.49 -14.43
C ILE A 325 8.22 -7.68 -15.16
N GLY A 326 7.85 -8.90 -14.80
CA GLY A 326 8.35 -10.13 -15.38
C GLY A 326 9.60 -10.71 -14.71
N PRO A 327 9.96 -11.95 -15.05
CA PRO A 327 11.17 -12.60 -14.56
C PRO A 327 12.42 -11.90 -15.12
N GLU A 328 13.50 -11.86 -14.34
CA GLU A 328 14.77 -11.24 -14.74
C GLU A 328 14.64 -9.77 -15.19
N ALA A 329 13.55 -9.11 -14.80
CA ALA A 329 13.25 -7.75 -15.24
C ALA A 329 13.80 -6.70 -14.28
N ALA A 330 13.97 -5.49 -14.79
CA ALA A 330 14.29 -4.32 -13.97
C ALA A 330 13.62 -3.07 -14.54
N ALA A 331 13.21 -2.19 -13.62
CA ALA A 331 12.50 -0.97 -13.97
C ALA A 331 12.99 0.24 -13.17
N VAL A 332 12.83 1.42 -13.77
CA VAL A 332 12.97 2.72 -13.12
C VAL A 332 11.65 3.44 -13.26
N GLY A 333 11.10 3.91 -12.16
CA GLY A 333 9.85 4.68 -12.09
C GLY A 333 10.07 6.10 -11.62
N ILE A 334 9.24 7.01 -12.11
CA ILE A 334 9.14 8.38 -11.60
C ILE A 334 7.67 8.79 -11.59
N SER A 335 7.26 9.48 -10.55
CA SER A 335 5.90 10.03 -10.40
C SER A 335 5.95 11.45 -9.85
N ILE A 336 4.98 12.27 -10.26
CA ILE A 336 4.77 13.62 -9.75
C ILE A 336 3.26 13.86 -9.59
N ALA A 337 2.87 14.43 -8.44
CA ALA A 337 1.49 14.58 -8.04
C ALA A 337 1.18 15.99 -7.48
N PRO A 338 0.95 17.00 -8.34
CA PRO A 338 0.40 18.27 -7.86
C PRO A 338 -1.01 18.05 -7.28
N THR A 339 -1.19 18.54 -6.07
CA THR A 339 -2.40 18.37 -5.26
C THR A 339 -2.96 19.73 -4.83
N TRP A 340 -4.26 19.86 -4.90
CA TRP A 340 -5.02 20.92 -4.29
C TRP A 340 -5.98 20.34 -3.26
N GLN A 341 -5.98 20.91 -2.05
CA GLN A 341 -6.95 20.56 -1.01
C GLN A 341 -7.47 21.80 -0.31
N ARG A 342 -8.77 21.87 -0.15
CA ARG A 342 -9.42 22.93 0.63
C ARG A 342 -10.52 22.33 1.50
N ARG A 343 -10.28 22.32 2.80
CA ARG A 343 -11.17 21.64 3.78
C ARG A 343 -11.33 20.17 3.39
N ASN A 344 -12.56 19.75 3.12
CA ASN A 344 -12.96 18.39 2.81
C ASN A 344 -12.75 17.99 1.34
N LEU A 345 -12.60 18.97 0.45
CA LEU A 345 -12.49 18.73 -0.98
C LEU A 345 -11.03 18.67 -1.40
N PHE A 346 -10.73 17.76 -2.28
CA PHE A 346 -9.40 17.66 -2.89
C PHE A 346 -9.48 17.33 -4.38
N ALA A 347 -8.41 17.66 -5.09
CA ALA A 347 -8.15 17.24 -6.45
C ALA A 347 -6.65 17.01 -6.62
N ARG A 348 -6.27 15.94 -7.30
CA ARG A 348 -4.88 15.60 -7.63
C ARG A 348 -4.73 15.33 -9.11
N LEU A 349 -3.61 15.72 -9.66
CA LEU A 349 -3.12 15.20 -10.93
C LEU A 349 -1.92 14.33 -10.60
N ASN A 350 -1.79 13.18 -11.24
CA ASN A 350 -0.61 12.36 -11.10
C ASN A 350 -0.10 12.00 -12.50
N ALA A 351 1.16 12.27 -12.74
CA ALA A 351 1.85 11.90 -13.96
C ALA A 351 3.02 10.98 -13.59
N GLY A 352 3.01 9.77 -14.12
CA GLY A 352 4.02 8.76 -13.84
C GLY A 352 4.58 8.16 -15.12
N TYR A 353 5.83 7.73 -15.08
CA TYR A 353 6.48 7.01 -16.16
C TYR A 353 7.31 5.86 -15.61
N LEU A 354 7.01 4.65 -16.08
CA LEU A 354 7.81 3.47 -15.79
C LEU A 354 8.61 3.07 -17.03
N TYR A 355 9.91 2.84 -16.86
CA TYR A 355 10.79 2.38 -17.91
C TYR A 355 11.45 1.05 -17.52
N LEU A 356 11.22 0.00 -18.30
CA LEU A 356 11.83 -1.31 -18.15
C LEU A 356 13.25 -1.28 -18.70
N THR A 357 14.24 -1.30 -17.84
CA THR A 357 15.66 -1.35 -18.23
C THR A 357 16.02 -2.73 -18.77
N ASN A 358 15.43 -3.78 -18.20
CA ASN A 358 15.42 -5.13 -18.73
C ASN A 358 13.98 -5.66 -18.74
N ASN A 359 13.56 -6.27 -19.86
CA ASN A 359 12.21 -6.83 -20.04
C ASN A 359 12.22 -8.14 -20.84
N LYS A 360 13.34 -8.85 -20.85
CA LYS A 360 13.47 -10.14 -21.55
C LYS A 360 14.10 -11.20 -20.65
N SER A 361 13.49 -12.39 -20.64
CA SER A 361 14.00 -13.57 -19.99
C SER A 361 13.78 -14.76 -20.91
N ASP A 362 14.78 -15.60 -21.09
CA ASP A 362 14.76 -16.83 -21.91
C ASP A 362 14.18 -16.63 -23.34
N GLY A 363 14.43 -15.46 -23.93
CA GLY A 363 13.95 -15.11 -25.26
C GLY A 363 12.50 -14.63 -25.31
N VAL A 364 11.80 -14.56 -24.19
CA VAL A 364 10.45 -14.01 -24.06
C VAL A 364 10.52 -12.54 -23.65
N SER A 365 9.70 -11.71 -24.27
CA SER A 365 9.55 -10.30 -23.92
C SER A 365 8.37 -10.11 -22.94
N TYR A 366 8.59 -9.31 -21.91
CA TYR A 366 7.64 -8.97 -20.84
C TYR A 366 7.40 -7.44 -20.77
N GLY A 367 7.34 -6.80 -21.91
CA GLY A 367 7.16 -5.36 -21.99
C GLY A 367 5.72 -4.95 -22.31
N TYR A 368 5.56 -3.69 -22.66
CA TYR A 368 4.29 -3.05 -22.99
C TYR A 368 3.91 -3.20 -24.46
N GLY A 369 2.62 -2.93 -24.76
CA GLY A 369 2.09 -2.98 -26.12
C GLY A 369 1.77 -4.39 -26.61
N SER A 370 1.13 -4.50 -27.76
CA SER A 370 0.59 -5.77 -28.29
C SER A 370 1.64 -6.85 -28.54
N ASN A 371 2.90 -6.46 -28.74
CA ASN A 371 4.01 -7.40 -28.95
C ASN A 371 4.88 -7.64 -27.73
N ASN A 372 4.54 -7.03 -26.57
CA ASN A 372 5.29 -7.09 -25.32
C ASN A 372 6.75 -6.61 -25.42
N GLU A 373 7.09 -5.81 -26.42
CA GLU A 373 8.46 -5.30 -26.63
C GLU A 373 8.66 -3.86 -26.13
N GLY A 374 7.57 -3.14 -25.89
CA GLY A 374 7.60 -1.77 -25.37
C GLY A 374 8.24 -1.71 -23.99
N LYS A 375 9.16 -0.75 -23.79
CA LYS A 375 9.89 -0.59 -22.53
C LYS A 375 9.33 0.48 -21.61
N GLY A 376 8.41 1.30 -22.08
CA GLY A 376 7.92 2.43 -21.32
C GLY A 376 6.41 2.52 -21.28
N MET A 377 5.88 2.92 -20.14
CA MET A 377 4.48 3.23 -19.93
C MET A 377 4.35 4.57 -19.22
N PHE A 378 3.62 5.48 -19.83
CA PHE A 378 3.18 6.72 -19.19
C PHE A 378 1.79 6.51 -18.61
N THR A 379 1.59 6.98 -17.39
CA THR A 379 0.32 6.98 -16.69
C THR A 379 -0.01 8.39 -16.26
N GLY A 380 -1.09 8.96 -16.78
CA GLY A 380 -1.66 10.23 -16.34
C GLY A 380 -2.98 9.98 -15.63
N ILE A 381 -3.17 10.52 -14.44
CA ILE A 381 -4.40 10.37 -13.66
C ILE A 381 -4.86 11.73 -13.17
N MET A 382 -6.16 11.93 -13.17
CA MET A 382 -6.83 13.03 -12.51
C MET A 382 -7.84 12.46 -11.53
N GLU A 383 -7.73 12.85 -10.29
CA GLU A 383 -8.59 12.43 -9.19
C GLU A 383 -9.29 13.64 -8.56
N ALA A 384 -10.49 13.42 -8.06
CA ALA A 384 -11.20 14.39 -7.22
C ALA A 384 -12.07 13.66 -6.22
N GLY A 385 -12.15 14.19 -4.99
CA GLY A 385 -12.88 13.55 -3.92
C GLY A 385 -13.23 14.46 -2.75
N VAL A 386 -13.84 13.83 -1.75
CA VAL A 386 -14.24 14.44 -0.49
C VAL A 386 -13.90 13.54 0.68
N LEU A 387 -13.33 14.15 1.73
CA LEU A 387 -13.08 13.49 3.03
C LEU A 387 -14.05 14.05 4.07
N PHE A 388 -14.49 13.23 5.03
CA PHE A 388 -15.40 13.64 6.10
C PHE A 388 -15.12 12.95 7.43
#